data_4ad839026f18799b3420a1fd9a7f7e3e
#
_entry.id   4ad839026f18799b3420a1fd9a7f7e3e
#
_cell.length_a   1.000
_cell.length_b   1.000
_cell.length_c   1.000
_cell.angle_alpha   90.00
_cell.angle_beta   90.00
_cell.angle_gamma   90.00
#
_symmetry.space_group_name_H-M   'P 1'
#
loop_
_entity.id
_entity.type
_entity.pdbx_description
1 polymer ?
#
loop_
_entity_poly.entity_id
_entity_poly.type
_entity_poly.pdbx_seq_one_letter_code
_entity_poly.pdbx_strand_id
1 'polypeptide(L)'
;MLKTNTVFYFDSSDFINISHHYIDQANFSLAEKAIKMGLDQHPNNIDLMLLNSELLIFNSSYKDAYKILNFVEEIDPENREVYLQKATIYSKNNLSEEAIDILKRALTFIDDKLEIWNMIAMEFLLLEDFESAIPFFKKCLDFDNEDYQSLYNLIFCYENLGMIDESISELSSVLEKRPYSKIAWHQIGKIYNKQGKIKKAISAFDFAIISDDQFVSAYIEKAKVLEKIGRITEALENFRLSIELSEPNSY
;
A
#
# COMPACT_ATOMS: atom_id res chain seq x y z
N MET A 1 -19.73 -18.34 34.26
CA MET A 1 -20.09 -16.97 33.96
C MET A 1 -21.46 -16.81 33.25
N LEU A 2 -22.43 -17.64 33.49
CA LEU A 2 -23.75 -17.60 32.82
C LEU A 2 -24.88 -18.05 33.76
N LYS A 3 -24.95 -17.45 34.95
CA LYS A 3 -26.05 -17.74 35.91
C LYS A 3 -26.77 -16.51 36.42
N THR A 4 -26.57 -15.35 35.83
CA THR A 4 -27.36 -14.16 36.09
C THR A 4 -27.91 -13.66 34.77
N ASN A 5 -29.23 -13.57 34.66
CA ASN A 5 -29.97 -12.98 33.52
C ASN A 5 -29.81 -11.44 33.45
N THR A 6 -28.66 -10.93 33.87
CA THR A 6 -28.31 -9.51 33.81
C THR A 6 -27.58 -9.29 32.48
N VAL A 7 -28.26 -8.62 31.56
CA VAL A 7 -27.62 -8.08 30.35
C VAL A 7 -26.71 -6.95 30.83
N PHE A 8 -25.39 -7.18 30.78
CA PHE A 8 -24.44 -6.11 31.03
C PHE A 8 -24.48 -5.17 29.82
N TYR A 9 -24.73 -3.90 30.07
CA TYR A 9 -24.67 -2.84 29.11
C TYR A 9 -23.22 -2.32 29.07
N PHE A 10 -22.62 -2.29 27.88
CA PHE A 10 -21.29 -1.74 27.64
C PHE A 10 -21.39 -0.59 26.65
N ASP A 11 -20.47 0.35 26.71
CA ASP A 11 -20.39 1.43 25.75
C ASP A 11 -20.00 0.93 24.35
N SER A 12 -20.43 1.66 23.32
CA SER A 12 -20.10 1.31 21.94
C SER A 12 -18.58 1.25 21.69
N SER A 13 -17.81 2.13 22.35
CA SER A 13 -16.35 2.15 22.31
C SER A 13 -15.72 0.86 22.84
N ASP A 14 -16.31 0.20 23.83
CA ASP A 14 -15.81 -1.08 24.34
C ASP A 14 -15.95 -2.18 23.27
N PHE A 15 -17.10 -2.22 22.59
CA PHE A 15 -17.31 -3.18 21.51
C PHE A 15 -16.38 -2.93 20.31
N ILE A 16 -16.14 -1.66 19.95
CA ILE A 16 -15.18 -1.27 18.89
C ILE A 16 -13.79 -1.77 19.26
N ASN A 17 -13.30 -1.48 20.46
CA ASN A 17 -11.97 -1.90 20.93
C ASN A 17 -11.83 -3.42 20.96
N ILE A 18 -12.86 -4.13 21.46
CA ILE A 18 -12.87 -5.61 21.48
C ILE A 18 -12.84 -6.16 20.06
N SER A 19 -13.56 -5.53 19.14
CA SER A 19 -13.62 -5.96 17.73
C SER A 19 -12.26 -5.79 17.05
N HIS A 20 -11.62 -4.63 17.20
CA HIS A 20 -10.26 -4.39 16.67
C HIS A 20 -9.25 -5.39 17.26
N HIS A 21 -9.30 -5.62 18.58
CA HIS A 21 -8.41 -6.60 19.21
C HIS A 21 -8.52 -8.00 18.58
N TYR A 22 -9.74 -8.46 18.26
CA TYR A 22 -9.93 -9.75 17.61
C TYR A 22 -9.56 -9.73 16.12
N ILE A 23 -9.76 -8.61 15.42
CA ILE A 23 -9.32 -8.42 14.03
C ILE A 23 -7.79 -8.51 13.96
N ASP A 24 -7.07 -7.82 14.85
CA ASP A 24 -5.61 -7.84 14.93
C ASP A 24 -5.05 -9.23 15.19
N GLN A 25 -5.81 -10.07 15.91
CA GLN A 25 -5.46 -11.47 16.14
C GLN A 25 -5.94 -12.42 15.02
N ALA A 26 -6.46 -11.88 13.91
CA ALA A 26 -7.09 -12.64 12.84
C ALA A 26 -8.24 -13.57 13.30
N ASN A 27 -8.88 -13.25 14.45
CA ASN A 27 -10.00 -14.00 14.99
C ASN A 27 -11.35 -13.38 14.57
N PHE A 28 -11.62 -13.42 13.28
CA PHE A 28 -12.78 -12.75 12.69
C PHE A 28 -14.13 -13.24 13.24
N SER A 29 -14.22 -14.51 13.66
CA SER A 29 -15.46 -15.06 14.25
C SER A 29 -15.81 -14.42 15.60
N LEU A 30 -14.80 -14.08 16.42
CA LEU A 30 -15.04 -13.36 17.68
C LEU A 30 -15.28 -11.87 17.45
N ALA A 31 -14.60 -11.27 16.47
CA ALA A 31 -14.85 -9.89 16.05
C ALA A 31 -16.31 -9.72 15.60
N GLU A 32 -16.81 -10.61 14.73
CA GLU A 32 -18.21 -10.59 14.26
C GLU A 32 -19.21 -10.68 15.42
N LYS A 33 -18.95 -11.55 16.40
CA LYS A 33 -19.81 -11.67 17.60
C LYS A 33 -19.79 -10.38 18.43
N ALA A 34 -18.62 -9.77 18.62
CA ALA A 34 -18.48 -8.53 19.37
C ALA A 34 -19.24 -7.39 18.68
N ILE A 35 -19.07 -7.25 17.37
CA ILE A 35 -19.79 -6.25 16.57
C ILE A 35 -21.29 -6.46 16.64
N LYS A 36 -21.77 -7.71 16.49
CA LYS A 36 -23.19 -8.01 16.59
C LYS A 36 -23.76 -7.64 17.95
N MET A 37 -23.09 -8.02 19.05
CA MET A 37 -23.49 -7.66 20.40
C MET A 37 -23.50 -6.13 20.60
N GLY A 38 -22.52 -5.44 20.01
CA GLY A 38 -22.46 -3.99 20.02
C GLY A 38 -23.64 -3.35 19.29
N LEU A 39 -23.96 -3.83 18.09
CA LEU A 39 -25.10 -3.34 17.31
C LEU A 39 -26.45 -3.69 17.94
N ASP A 40 -26.58 -4.81 18.68
CA ASP A 40 -27.78 -5.14 19.46
C ASP A 40 -28.05 -4.11 20.58
N GLN A 41 -26.98 -3.53 21.16
CA GLN A 41 -27.07 -2.51 22.21
C GLN A 41 -27.06 -1.08 21.65
N HIS A 42 -26.38 -0.85 20.55
CA HIS A 42 -26.18 0.45 19.89
C HIS A 42 -26.52 0.38 18.40
N PRO A 43 -27.80 0.18 18.02
CA PRO A 43 -28.17 -0.15 16.64
C PRO A 43 -27.86 0.95 15.61
N ASN A 44 -27.66 2.19 16.06
CA ASN A 44 -27.37 3.34 15.19
C ASN A 44 -25.93 3.84 15.32
N ASN A 45 -25.04 3.05 15.90
CA ASN A 45 -23.63 3.46 15.99
C ASN A 45 -22.93 3.24 14.64
N ILE A 46 -22.50 4.34 14.00
CA ILE A 46 -21.89 4.36 12.66
C ILE A 46 -20.59 3.56 12.65
N ASP A 47 -19.74 3.71 13.65
CA ASP A 47 -18.43 3.03 13.69
C ASP A 47 -18.59 1.51 13.74
N LEU A 48 -19.55 1.00 14.54
CA LEU A 48 -19.86 -0.43 14.57
C LEU A 48 -20.46 -0.92 13.25
N MET A 49 -21.28 -0.10 12.58
CA MET A 49 -21.80 -0.43 11.25
C MET A 49 -20.68 -0.51 10.21
N LEU A 50 -19.73 0.42 10.24
CA LEU A 50 -18.58 0.43 9.33
C LEU A 50 -17.65 -0.76 9.58
N LEU A 51 -17.38 -1.11 10.84
CA LEU A 51 -16.64 -2.34 11.17
C LEU A 51 -17.39 -3.61 10.70
N ASN A 52 -18.71 -3.64 10.83
CA ASN A 52 -19.50 -4.75 10.31
C ASN A 52 -19.40 -4.86 8.78
N SER A 53 -19.50 -3.72 8.08
CA SER A 53 -19.37 -3.72 6.62
C SER A 53 -17.96 -4.14 6.17
N GLU A 54 -16.91 -3.76 6.88
CA GLU A 54 -15.54 -4.19 6.63
C GLU A 54 -15.39 -5.72 6.72
N LEU A 55 -15.90 -6.34 7.79
CA LEU A 55 -15.90 -7.80 7.92
C LEU A 55 -16.74 -8.50 6.85
N LEU A 56 -17.87 -7.91 6.45
CA LEU A 56 -18.68 -8.42 5.35
C LEU A 56 -17.92 -8.35 4.01
N ILE A 57 -17.16 -7.29 3.76
CA ILE A 57 -16.29 -7.16 2.59
C ILE A 57 -15.19 -8.22 2.62
N PHE A 58 -14.54 -8.40 3.77
CA PHE A 58 -13.53 -9.45 3.95
C PHE A 58 -14.10 -10.84 3.65
N ASN A 59 -15.32 -11.14 4.10
CA ASN A 59 -16.04 -12.39 3.85
C ASN A 59 -16.70 -12.44 2.45
N SER A 60 -16.42 -11.49 1.56
CA SER A 60 -17.00 -11.39 0.21
C SER A 60 -18.54 -11.24 0.18
N SER A 61 -19.14 -10.82 1.28
CA SER A 61 -20.59 -10.56 1.40
C SER A 61 -20.93 -9.12 0.95
N TYR A 62 -20.51 -8.76 -0.27
CA TYR A 62 -20.56 -7.39 -0.78
C TYR A 62 -21.96 -6.76 -0.79
N LYS A 63 -22.99 -7.56 -1.08
CA LYS A 63 -24.38 -7.05 -1.11
C LYS A 63 -24.86 -6.55 0.25
N ASP A 64 -24.49 -7.25 1.31
CA ASP A 64 -24.92 -6.87 2.66
C ASP A 64 -24.07 -5.72 3.20
N ALA A 65 -22.76 -5.71 2.91
CA ALA A 65 -21.90 -4.56 3.16
C ALA A 65 -22.44 -3.29 2.48
N TYR A 66 -22.80 -3.39 1.20
CA TYR A 66 -23.31 -2.23 0.44
C TYR A 66 -24.61 -1.65 0.99
N LYS A 67 -25.51 -2.50 1.56
CA LYS A 67 -26.73 -2.02 2.23
C LYS A 67 -26.40 -1.18 3.47
N ILE A 68 -25.43 -1.65 4.27
CA ILE A 68 -24.99 -0.92 5.47
C ILE A 68 -24.37 0.42 5.05
N LEU A 69 -23.47 0.39 4.06
CA LEU A 69 -22.80 1.58 3.58
C LEU A 69 -23.75 2.62 2.98
N ASN A 70 -24.80 2.18 2.26
CA ASN A 70 -25.84 3.10 1.78
C ASN A 70 -26.63 3.72 2.93
N PHE A 71 -26.97 2.95 3.96
CA PHE A 71 -27.63 3.47 5.13
C PHE A 71 -26.76 4.49 5.87
N VAL A 72 -25.48 4.22 6.01
CA VAL A 72 -24.54 5.19 6.64
C VAL A 72 -24.40 6.44 5.78
N GLU A 73 -24.31 6.33 4.45
CA GLU A 73 -24.24 7.48 3.54
C GLU A 73 -25.49 8.38 3.62
N GLU A 74 -26.68 7.83 3.89
CA GLU A 74 -27.89 8.62 4.08
C GLU A 74 -27.84 9.45 5.39
N ILE A 75 -27.14 8.96 6.42
CA ILE A 75 -27.02 9.64 7.73
C ILE A 75 -25.84 10.63 7.70
N ASP A 76 -24.73 10.21 7.14
CA ASP A 76 -23.46 10.96 7.05
C ASP A 76 -22.92 10.91 5.60
N PRO A 77 -23.40 11.82 4.73
CA PRO A 77 -23.06 11.79 3.29
C PRO A 77 -21.60 12.05 2.96
N GLU A 78 -20.82 12.63 3.88
CA GLU A 78 -19.40 12.94 3.70
C GLU A 78 -18.50 11.99 4.51
N ASN A 79 -19.04 10.86 4.97
CA ASN A 79 -18.28 9.87 5.71
C ASN A 79 -17.21 9.23 4.84
N ARG A 80 -15.95 9.52 5.15
CA ARG A 80 -14.77 9.04 4.42
C ARG A 80 -14.78 7.52 4.22
N GLU A 81 -15.04 6.78 5.31
CA GLU A 81 -14.94 5.34 5.35
C GLU A 81 -15.95 4.65 4.43
N VAL A 82 -17.15 5.24 4.28
CA VAL A 82 -18.17 4.77 3.34
C VAL A 82 -17.64 4.73 1.91
N TYR A 83 -16.95 5.82 1.48
CA TYR A 83 -16.43 5.92 0.11
C TYR A 83 -15.26 4.94 -0.11
N LEU A 84 -14.36 4.79 0.86
CA LEU A 84 -13.23 3.86 0.77
C LEU A 84 -13.72 2.41 0.70
N GLN A 85 -14.68 2.03 1.55
CA GLN A 85 -15.23 0.68 1.54
C GLN A 85 -16.06 0.39 0.28
N LYS A 86 -16.84 1.35 -0.22
CA LYS A 86 -17.54 1.20 -1.53
C LYS A 86 -16.56 1.03 -2.68
N ALA A 87 -15.49 1.84 -2.71
CA ALA A 87 -14.43 1.69 -3.70
C ALA A 87 -13.78 0.30 -3.64
N THR A 88 -13.50 -0.19 -2.42
CA THR A 88 -12.98 -1.54 -2.20
C THR A 88 -13.92 -2.63 -2.73
N ILE A 89 -15.23 -2.47 -2.54
CA ILE A 89 -16.23 -3.40 -3.11
C ILE A 89 -16.18 -3.38 -4.64
N TYR A 90 -16.12 -2.21 -5.26
CA TYR A 90 -16.01 -2.10 -6.72
C TYR A 90 -14.72 -2.73 -7.24
N SER A 91 -13.57 -2.41 -6.63
CA SER A 91 -12.27 -3.00 -6.96
C SER A 91 -12.29 -4.53 -6.88
N LYS A 92 -12.82 -5.09 -5.78
CA LYS A 92 -12.95 -6.56 -5.59
C LYS A 92 -13.85 -7.24 -6.62
N ASN A 93 -14.76 -6.50 -7.24
CA ASN A 93 -15.61 -6.96 -8.33
C ASN A 93 -15.04 -6.66 -9.74
N ASN A 94 -13.79 -6.19 -9.83
CA ASN A 94 -13.11 -5.77 -11.07
C ASN A 94 -13.85 -4.62 -11.80
N LEU A 95 -14.47 -3.73 -11.04
CA LEU A 95 -15.17 -2.53 -11.50
C LEU A 95 -14.31 -1.30 -11.17
N SER A 96 -13.10 -1.26 -11.74
CA SER A 96 -12.10 -0.22 -11.42
C SER A 96 -12.53 1.18 -11.82
N GLU A 97 -13.30 1.34 -12.92
CA GLU A 97 -13.82 2.65 -13.34
C GLU A 97 -14.80 3.21 -12.30
N GLU A 98 -15.71 2.39 -11.79
CA GLU A 98 -16.67 2.75 -10.74
C GLU A 98 -15.96 3.05 -9.40
N ALA A 99 -14.90 2.29 -9.09
CA ALA A 99 -14.06 2.57 -7.92
C ALA A 99 -13.37 3.94 -8.02
N ILE A 100 -12.81 4.27 -9.20
CA ILE A 100 -12.19 5.58 -9.46
C ILE A 100 -13.23 6.70 -9.35
N ASP A 101 -14.42 6.53 -9.89
CA ASP A 101 -15.45 7.57 -9.87
C ASP A 101 -15.91 7.88 -8.45
N ILE A 102 -16.12 6.86 -7.61
CA ILE A 102 -16.53 7.09 -6.22
C ILE A 102 -15.41 7.72 -5.40
N LEU A 103 -14.15 7.34 -5.65
CA LEU A 103 -12.98 7.92 -4.99
C LEU A 103 -12.77 9.39 -5.43
N LYS A 104 -12.98 9.72 -6.70
CA LYS A 104 -12.93 11.11 -7.18
C LYS A 104 -14.01 11.98 -6.54
N ARG A 105 -15.19 11.44 -6.29
CA ARG A 105 -16.23 12.16 -5.52
C ARG A 105 -15.74 12.42 -4.09
N ALA A 106 -15.15 11.44 -3.43
CA ALA A 106 -14.62 11.58 -2.08
C ALA A 106 -13.56 12.69 -1.96
N LEU A 107 -12.74 12.90 -3.00
CA LEU A 107 -11.74 13.98 -3.02
C LEU A 107 -12.32 15.39 -2.94
N THR A 108 -13.62 15.58 -3.18
CA THR A 108 -14.26 16.91 -3.16
C THR A 108 -14.53 17.44 -1.75
N PHE A 109 -14.57 16.55 -0.74
CA PHE A 109 -14.92 16.91 0.64
C PHE A 109 -13.97 16.31 1.70
N ILE A 110 -13.09 15.37 1.33
CA ILE A 110 -12.13 14.77 2.27
C ILE A 110 -10.83 15.55 2.23
N ASP A 111 -10.34 15.97 3.41
CA ASP A 111 -9.07 16.72 3.53
C ASP A 111 -7.85 15.81 3.47
N ASP A 112 -7.86 14.66 4.15
CA ASP A 112 -6.79 13.65 4.09
C ASP A 112 -6.93 12.81 2.81
N LYS A 113 -6.19 13.23 1.78
CA LYS A 113 -6.33 12.71 0.41
C LYS A 113 -5.32 11.61 0.08
N LEU A 114 -4.34 11.34 0.94
CA LEU A 114 -3.22 10.45 0.60
C LEU A 114 -3.70 9.05 0.21
N GLU A 115 -4.51 8.44 1.05
CA GLU A 115 -5.03 7.10 0.80
C GLU A 115 -5.90 7.05 -0.45
N ILE A 116 -6.73 8.08 -0.66
CA ILE A 116 -7.61 8.16 -1.84
C ILE A 116 -6.78 8.27 -3.12
N TRP A 117 -5.73 9.09 -3.14
CA TRP A 117 -4.83 9.18 -4.30
C TRP A 117 -4.15 7.84 -4.59
N ASN A 118 -3.69 7.14 -3.54
CA ASN A 118 -3.08 5.82 -3.68
C ASN A 118 -4.10 4.82 -4.26
N MET A 119 -5.32 4.76 -3.72
CA MET A 119 -6.36 3.87 -4.23
C MET A 119 -6.68 4.17 -5.71
N ILE A 120 -6.87 5.44 -6.09
CA ILE A 120 -7.12 5.82 -7.50
C ILE A 120 -5.96 5.39 -8.40
N ALA A 121 -4.71 5.62 -7.97
CA ALA A 121 -3.53 5.24 -8.73
C ALA A 121 -3.44 3.71 -8.93
N MET A 122 -3.78 2.95 -7.88
CA MET A 122 -3.80 1.49 -7.96
C MET A 122 -4.90 0.97 -8.90
N GLU A 123 -6.09 1.59 -8.90
CA GLU A 123 -7.15 1.22 -9.85
C GLU A 123 -6.73 1.51 -11.31
N PHE A 124 -6.05 2.64 -11.57
CA PHE A 124 -5.49 2.90 -12.90
C PHE A 124 -4.41 1.87 -13.29
N LEU A 125 -3.59 1.39 -12.34
CA LEU A 125 -2.66 0.28 -12.59
C LEU A 125 -3.38 -1.01 -12.98
N LEU A 126 -4.51 -1.33 -12.32
CA LEU A 126 -5.33 -2.51 -12.66
C LEU A 126 -5.93 -2.42 -14.06
N LEU A 127 -6.23 -1.21 -14.52
CA LEU A 127 -6.69 -0.93 -15.90
C LEU A 127 -5.55 -0.85 -16.91
N GLU A 128 -4.27 -0.98 -16.48
CA GLU A 128 -3.08 -0.74 -17.30
C GLU A 128 -3.01 0.69 -17.87
N ASP A 129 -3.78 1.64 -17.31
CA ASP A 129 -3.73 3.05 -17.67
C ASP A 129 -2.61 3.76 -16.87
N PHE A 130 -1.38 3.46 -17.28
CA PHE A 130 -0.18 3.98 -16.61
C PHE A 130 -0.07 5.51 -16.68
N GLU A 131 -0.55 6.13 -17.76
CA GLU A 131 -0.53 7.60 -17.91
C GLU A 131 -1.38 8.28 -16.85
N SER A 132 -2.59 7.75 -16.62
CA SER A 132 -3.52 8.29 -15.62
C SER A 132 -3.09 7.99 -14.17
N ALA A 133 -2.31 6.93 -13.91
CA ALA A 133 -1.79 6.59 -12.59
C ALA A 133 -0.69 7.56 -12.12
N ILE A 134 0.20 7.99 -13.03
CA ILE A 134 1.38 8.84 -12.74
C ILE A 134 1.05 10.07 -11.87
N PRO A 135 0.07 10.93 -12.21
CA PRO A 135 -0.19 12.14 -11.44
C PRO A 135 -0.65 11.86 -10.00
N PHE A 136 -1.25 10.71 -9.74
CA PHE A 136 -1.70 10.34 -8.39
C PHE A 136 -0.53 9.81 -7.55
N PHE A 137 0.35 8.97 -8.09
CA PHE A 137 1.57 8.56 -7.38
C PHE A 137 2.49 9.75 -7.09
N LYS A 138 2.58 10.74 -8.01
CA LYS A 138 3.32 11.98 -7.72
C LYS A 138 2.72 12.75 -6.55
N LYS A 139 1.40 12.88 -6.46
CA LYS A 139 0.75 13.51 -5.31
C LYS A 139 1.03 12.78 -4.00
N CYS A 140 1.08 11.44 -4.00
CA CYS A 140 1.47 10.66 -2.83
C CYS A 140 2.90 11.00 -2.41
N LEU A 141 3.84 11.04 -3.35
CA LEU A 141 5.24 11.38 -3.10
C LEU A 141 5.46 12.84 -2.69
N ASP A 142 4.64 13.78 -3.17
CA ASP A 142 4.68 15.18 -2.74
C ASP A 142 4.19 15.34 -1.30
N PHE A 143 3.23 14.50 -0.88
CA PHE A 143 2.70 14.49 0.48
C PHE A 143 3.64 13.76 1.44
N ASP A 144 4.05 12.54 1.08
CA ASP A 144 5.02 11.73 1.81
C ASP A 144 6.17 11.33 0.87
N ASN A 145 7.28 12.04 1.02
CA ASN A 145 8.47 11.78 0.20
C ASN A 145 9.21 10.48 0.61
N GLU A 146 8.75 9.77 1.64
CA GLU A 146 9.23 8.45 2.07
C GLU A 146 8.31 7.30 1.64
N ASP A 147 7.24 7.60 0.91
CA ASP A 147 6.38 6.57 0.32
C ASP A 147 7.11 5.82 -0.82
N TYR A 148 7.92 4.85 -0.40
CA TYR A 148 8.67 4.01 -1.33
C TYR A 148 7.76 3.18 -2.25
N GLN A 149 6.55 2.83 -1.79
CA GLN A 149 5.60 2.07 -2.61
C GLN A 149 5.12 2.90 -3.80
N SER A 150 4.71 4.14 -3.55
CA SER A 150 4.33 5.07 -4.62
C SER A 150 5.49 5.36 -5.57
N LEU A 151 6.73 5.47 -5.06
CA LEU A 151 7.91 5.63 -5.91
C LEU A 151 8.12 4.40 -6.82
N TYR A 152 8.03 3.18 -6.30
CA TYR A 152 8.14 1.97 -7.11
C TYR A 152 7.06 1.90 -8.18
N ASN A 153 5.82 2.19 -7.83
CA ASN A 153 4.70 2.16 -8.76
C ASN A 153 4.82 3.24 -9.85
N LEU A 154 5.30 4.44 -9.47
CA LEU A 154 5.58 5.51 -10.42
C LEU A 154 6.65 5.11 -11.44
N ILE A 155 7.76 4.54 -10.98
CA ILE A 155 8.82 4.04 -11.87
C ILE A 155 8.31 2.91 -12.75
N PHE A 156 7.48 2.02 -12.22
CA PHE A 156 6.83 0.96 -12.99
C PHE A 156 5.94 1.54 -14.12
N CYS A 157 5.16 2.59 -13.86
CA CYS A 157 4.37 3.27 -14.88
C CYS A 157 5.27 3.83 -16.00
N TYR A 158 6.31 4.55 -15.63
CA TYR A 158 7.25 5.10 -16.62
C TYR A 158 7.94 4.01 -17.46
N GLU A 159 8.33 2.89 -16.83
CA GLU A 159 8.96 1.77 -17.55
C GLU A 159 8.01 1.15 -18.58
N ASN A 160 6.72 0.98 -18.24
CA ASN A 160 5.73 0.41 -19.17
C ASN A 160 5.40 1.36 -20.33
N LEU A 161 5.44 2.67 -20.10
CA LEU A 161 5.28 3.69 -21.14
C LEU A 161 6.55 3.94 -21.97
N GLY A 162 7.70 3.33 -21.60
CA GLY A 162 8.98 3.59 -22.25
C GLY A 162 9.57 4.97 -21.94
N MET A 163 9.05 5.67 -20.94
CA MET A 163 9.44 7.01 -20.50
C MET A 163 10.67 6.97 -19.58
N ILE A 164 11.78 6.51 -20.12
CA ILE A 164 13.00 6.23 -19.33
C ILE A 164 13.66 7.52 -18.82
N ASP A 165 13.65 8.57 -19.61
CA ASP A 165 14.29 9.83 -19.22
C ASP A 165 13.49 10.54 -18.12
N GLU A 166 12.16 10.47 -18.17
CA GLU A 166 11.28 10.94 -17.10
C GLU A 166 11.47 10.16 -15.81
N SER A 167 11.60 8.84 -15.91
CA SER A 167 11.91 7.98 -14.77
C SER A 167 13.20 8.38 -14.08
N ILE A 168 14.28 8.62 -14.86
CA ILE A 168 15.57 9.07 -14.32
C ILE A 168 15.44 10.48 -13.72
N SER A 169 14.70 11.38 -14.36
CA SER A 169 14.47 12.73 -13.87
C SER A 169 13.75 12.73 -12.51
N GLU A 170 12.72 11.91 -12.36
CA GLU A 170 11.98 11.76 -11.11
C GLU A 170 12.87 11.22 -9.99
N LEU A 171 13.61 10.14 -10.27
CA LEU A 171 14.56 9.57 -9.29
C LEU A 171 15.67 10.56 -8.91
N SER A 172 16.13 11.39 -9.87
CA SER A 172 17.11 12.45 -9.58
C SER A 172 16.52 13.52 -8.66
N SER A 173 15.25 13.91 -8.87
CA SER A 173 14.56 14.84 -7.97
C SER A 173 14.41 14.28 -6.55
N VAL A 174 14.14 12.99 -6.42
CA VAL A 174 14.14 12.31 -5.10
C VAL A 174 15.53 12.38 -4.47
N LEU A 175 16.60 12.16 -5.23
CA LEU A 175 17.98 12.20 -4.74
C LEU A 175 18.47 13.62 -4.41
N GLU A 176 17.96 14.65 -5.06
CA GLU A 176 18.24 16.06 -4.68
C GLU A 176 17.70 16.37 -3.27
N LYS A 177 16.50 15.86 -2.95
CA LYS A 177 15.89 16.01 -1.63
C LYS A 177 16.50 15.06 -0.60
N ARG A 178 16.87 13.84 -1.02
CA ARG A 178 17.38 12.76 -0.15
C ARG A 178 18.54 12.01 -0.82
N PRO A 179 19.77 12.51 -0.72
CA PRO A 179 20.95 11.95 -1.39
C PRO A 179 21.26 10.49 -1.01
N TYR A 180 20.78 10.04 0.16
CA TYR A 180 20.98 8.68 0.68
C TYR A 180 19.72 7.81 0.54
N SER A 181 18.86 8.06 -0.44
CA SER A 181 17.73 7.17 -0.74
C SER A 181 18.23 5.90 -1.41
N LYS A 182 18.39 4.82 -0.63
CA LYS A 182 18.79 3.49 -1.15
C LYS A 182 17.90 3.01 -2.28
N ILE A 183 16.59 3.30 -2.19
CA ILE A 183 15.61 2.87 -3.19
C ILE A 183 15.81 3.63 -4.51
N ALA A 184 16.00 4.95 -4.45
CA ALA A 184 16.21 5.73 -5.66
C ALA A 184 17.51 5.33 -6.37
N TRP A 185 18.62 5.16 -5.63
CA TRP A 185 19.87 4.67 -6.19
C TRP A 185 19.74 3.26 -6.82
N HIS A 186 19.03 2.36 -6.13
CA HIS A 186 18.80 1.01 -6.64
C HIS A 186 17.98 1.03 -7.95
N GLN A 187 16.92 1.83 -8.03
CA GLN A 187 16.11 1.94 -9.25
C GLN A 187 16.89 2.55 -10.40
N ILE A 188 17.69 3.60 -10.16
CA ILE A 188 18.60 4.17 -11.17
C ILE A 188 19.59 3.11 -11.67
N GLY A 189 20.14 2.30 -10.77
CA GLY A 189 21.02 1.18 -11.12
C GLY A 189 20.35 0.18 -12.05
N LYS A 190 19.11 -0.22 -11.76
CA LYS A 190 18.32 -1.10 -12.62
C LYS A 190 18.09 -0.50 -14.01
N ILE A 191 17.71 0.77 -14.08
CA ILE A 191 17.49 1.48 -15.35
C ILE A 191 18.78 1.52 -16.16
N TYR A 192 19.92 1.90 -15.56
CA TYR A 192 21.21 1.90 -16.26
C TYR A 192 21.65 0.51 -16.74
N ASN A 193 21.36 -0.54 -15.96
CA ASN A 193 21.62 -1.92 -16.38
C ASN A 193 20.78 -2.29 -17.61
N LYS A 194 19.48 -1.98 -17.63
CA LYS A 194 18.59 -2.19 -18.79
C LYS A 194 19.09 -1.44 -20.04
N GLN A 195 19.65 -0.23 -19.86
CA GLN A 195 20.25 0.57 -20.94
C GLN A 195 21.64 0.07 -21.37
N GLY A 196 22.22 -0.95 -20.73
CA GLY A 196 23.58 -1.41 -20.99
C GLY A 196 24.69 -0.47 -20.49
N LYS A 197 24.34 0.55 -19.69
CA LYS A 197 25.28 1.50 -19.08
C LYS A 197 25.91 0.91 -17.82
N ILE A 198 26.63 -0.20 -17.98
CA ILE A 198 27.10 -1.09 -16.92
C ILE A 198 27.86 -0.37 -15.80
N LYS A 199 28.83 0.52 -16.17
CA LYS A 199 29.60 1.25 -15.16
C LYS A 199 28.71 2.13 -14.27
N LYS A 200 27.73 2.83 -14.88
CA LYS A 200 26.77 3.65 -14.13
C LYS A 200 25.86 2.80 -13.26
N ALA A 201 25.45 1.62 -13.73
CA ALA A 201 24.63 0.70 -12.95
C ALA A 201 25.38 0.23 -11.68
N ILE A 202 26.64 -0.22 -11.81
CA ILE A 202 27.46 -0.63 -10.67
C ILE A 202 27.62 0.51 -9.67
N SER A 203 27.97 1.72 -10.14
CA SER A 203 28.10 2.89 -9.24
C SER A 203 26.81 3.22 -8.52
N ALA A 204 25.66 3.12 -9.18
CA ALA A 204 24.37 3.38 -8.55
C ALA A 204 24.03 2.33 -7.47
N PHE A 205 24.33 1.04 -7.72
CA PHE A 205 24.20 0.01 -6.70
C PHE A 205 25.17 0.21 -5.53
N ASP A 206 26.41 0.69 -5.81
CA ASP A 206 27.35 1.06 -4.75
C ASP A 206 26.77 2.17 -3.85
N PHE A 207 26.17 3.22 -4.44
CA PHE A 207 25.52 4.26 -3.67
C PHE A 207 24.30 3.75 -2.87
N ALA A 208 23.55 2.80 -3.42
CA ALA A 208 22.44 2.15 -2.68
C ALA A 208 22.98 1.40 -1.45
N ILE A 209 24.10 0.66 -1.59
CA ILE A 209 24.78 -0.05 -0.50
C ILE A 209 25.38 0.92 0.53
N ILE A 210 26.00 2.01 0.09
CA ILE A 210 26.53 3.05 0.99
C ILE A 210 25.39 3.72 1.78
N SER A 211 24.22 3.87 1.17
CA SER A 211 23.04 4.45 1.82
C SER A 211 22.43 3.54 2.88
N ASP A 212 22.51 2.23 2.66
CA ASP A 212 22.08 1.19 3.60
C ASP A 212 22.84 -0.11 3.31
N ASP A 213 23.77 -0.45 4.18
CA ASP A 213 24.61 -1.65 4.07
C ASP A 213 23.88 -2.97 4.29
N GLN A 214 22.64 -2.91 4.81
CA GLN A 214 21.73 -4.06 4.97
C GLN A 214 20.77 -4.24 3.77
N PHE A 215 20.89 -3.41 2.75
CA PHE A 215 19.97 -3.45 1.61
C PHE A 215 20.31 -4.57 0.63
N VAL A 216 19.91 -5.79 0.96
CA VAL A 216 20.19 -7.05 0.24
C VAL A 216 19.96 -6.95 -1.26
N SER A 217 18.87 -6.28 -1.70
CA SER A 217 18.53 -6.16 -3.12
C SER A 217 19.62 -5.48 -3.96
N ALA A 218 20.36 -4.52 -3.40
CA ALA A 218 21.43 -3.83 -4.11
C ALA A 218 22.63 -4.75 -4.34
N TYR A 219 23.00 -5.58 -3.38
CA TYR A 219 24.06 -6.58 -3.55
C TYR A 219 23.70 -7.60 -4.62
N ILE A 220 22.47 -8.11 -4.63
CA ILE A 220 22.00 -9.07 -5.63
C ILE A 220 22.05 -8.48 -7.04
N GLU A 221 21.51 -7.27 -7.23
CA GLU A 221 21.50 -6.65 -8.57
C GLU A 221 22.92 -6.28 -9.04
N LYS A 222 23.78 -5.80 -8.15
CA LYS A 222 25.20 -5.55 -8.45
C LYS A 222 25.91 -6.84 -8.85
N ALA A 223 25.70 -7.94 -8.10
CA ALA A 223 26.29 -9.24 -8.41
C ALA A 223 25.89 -9.75 -9.79
N LYS A 224 24.59 -9.67 -10.14
CA LYS A 224 24.09 -10.05 -11.47
C LYS A 224 24.77 -9.24 -12.60
N VAL A 225 24.98 -7.94 -12.37
CA VAL A 225 25.67 -7.08 -13.36
C VAL A 225 27.14 -7.46 -13.50
N LEU A 226 27.83 -7.73 -12.39
CA LEU A 226 29.22 -8.15 -12.35
C LEU A 226 29.41 -9.51 -13.03
N GLU A 227 28.53 -10.47 -12.78
CA GLU A 227 28.52 -11.79 -13.44
C GLU A 227 28.38 -11.64 -14.95
N LYS A 228 27.43 -10.82 -15.42
CA LYS A 228 27.18 -10.57 -16.84
C LYS A 228 28.43 -10.05 -17.61
N ILE A 229 29.30 -9.32 -16.92
CA ILE A 229 30.56 -8.78 -17.51
C ILE A 229 31.80 -9.62 -17.21
N GLY A 230 31.63 -10.82 -16.61
CA GLY A 230 32.71 -11.76 -16.33
C GLY A 230 33.56 -11.42 -15.09
N ARG A 231 33.15 -10.46 -14.25
CA ARG A 231 33.80 -10.15 -12.96
C ARG A 231 33.34 -11.11 -11.87
N ILE A 232 33.61 -12.40 -12.09
CA ILE A 232 33.03 -13.51 -11.32
C ILE A 232 33.39 -13.46 -9.83
N THR A 233 34.64 -13.15 -9.48
CA THR A 233 35.06 -13.08 -8.07
C THR A 233 34.28 -12.04 -7.30
N GLU A 234 34.09 -10.86 -7.87
CA GLU A 234 33.33 -9.79 -7.23
C GLU A 234 31.81 -10.08 -7.19
N ALA A 235 31.30 -10.76 -8.22
CA ALA A 235 29.92 -11.22 -8.21
C ALA A 235 29.65 -12.19 -7.07
N LEU A 236 30.54 -13.20 -6.89
CA LEU A 236 30.45 -14.17 -5.80
C LEU A 236 30.52 -13.52 -4.42
N GLU A 237 31.38 -12.53 -4.23
CA GLU A 237 31.47 -11.78 -2.98
C GLU A 237 30.14 -11.05 -2.67
N ASN A 238 29.55 -10.36 -3.64
CA ASN A 238 28.27 -9.68 -3.43
C ASN A 238 27.11 -10.67 -3.20
N PHE A 239 27.07 -11.82 -3.89
CA PHE A 239 26.09 -12.86 -3.61
C PHE A 239 26.26 -13.43 -2.20
N ARG A 240 27.50 -13.68 -1.75
CA ARG A 240 27.78 -14.15 -0.39
C ARG A 240 27.28 -13.16 0.66
N LEU A 241 27.59 -11.87 0.51
CA LEU A 241 27.10 -10.82 1.40
C LEU A 241 25.56 -10.77 1.41
N SER A 242 24.91 -10.91 0.26
CA SER A 242 23.44 -10.92 0.21
C SER A 242 22.82 -12.09 0.98
N ILE A 243 23.46 -13.26 1.00
CA ILE A 243 23.02 -14.44 1.77
C ILE A 243 23.23 -14.19 3.27
N GLU A 244 24.42 -13.74 3.67
CA GLU A 244 24.74 -13.44 5.07
C GLU A 244 23.78 -12.41 5.68
N LEU A 245 23.40 -11.38 4.91
CA LEU A 245 22.43 -10.37 5.34
C LEU A 245 20.99 -10.86 5.35
N SER A 246 20.66 -11.91 4.60
CA SER A 246 19.30 -12.49 4.54
C SER A 246 19.04 -13.53 5.64
N GLU A 247 20.09 -14.07 6.24
CA GLU A 247 19.94 -15.04 7.35
C GLU A 247 19.49 -14.28 8.60
N PRO A 248 18.39 -14.70 9.26
CA PRO A 248 18.02 -14.12 10.54
C PRO A 248 19.15 -14.38 11.53
N ASN A 249 19.70 -13.31 12.15
CA ASN A 249 20.69 -13.43 13.20
C ASN A 249 20.14 -14.36 14.29
N SER A 250 20.65 -15.58 14.32
CA SER A 250 20.40 -16.55 15.40
C SER A 250 21.29 -16.17 16.60
N TYR A 251 20.88 -15.12 17.34
CA TYR A 251 21.40 -14.82 18.68
C TYR A 251 20.26 -14.83 19.69
#